data_99e53f66cde4e8f53a183c512cb21990
#
_entry.id   99e53f66cde4e8f53a183c512cb21990
#
_cell.length_a   1.000
_cell.length_b   1.000
_cell.length_c   1.000
_cell.angle_alpha   90.00
_cell.angle_beta   90.00
_cell.angle_gamma   90.00
#
_symmetry.space_group_name_H-M   'P 1'
#
loop_
_entity.id
_entity.type
_entity.pdbx_description
1 polymer ?
#
loop_
_entity_poly.entity_id
_entity_poly.type
_entity_poly.pdbx_seq_one_letter_code
_entity_poly.pdbx_strand_id
1 'polypeptide(L)'
;ETLITILRGIATRIPNLRQVGLIMFSRSFRMVVPEKDSEGKILTLVMPLEGLDKESSKQILSAMPDMDAPQFLHIYSLSRGHPLVLELINRGSVGGTFHATLETFVEKEIFSRLSGPQKRLLGAIAVFREPMPLSALSDLDAAIDLLDDLVEKGLARQADSENYDVHDLVREFLVLSMEQNLRHELHNNAVNWYRGRKASPTDRIEFIHHLHNSEQIEELAKVLSSEGPNLVQSGHTELLGILRSLDREGFDSISWGIVRELRGDILSIQGHWDAA
;
A
#
# COMPACT_ATOMS: atom_id res chain seq x y z
N GLU A 1 3.10 1.41 19.11
CA GLU A 1 3.60 0.69 20.30
C GLU A 1 2.54 -0.24 20.91
N THR A 2 1.31 0.20 21.03
CA THR A 2 0.26 -0.54 21.74
C THR A 2 -0.02 -1.90 21.09
N LEU A 3 -0.17 -1.98 19.76
CA LEU A 3 -0.50 -3.24 19.07
C LEU A 3 0.66 -4.26 19.13
N ILE A 4 1.88 -3.83 18.85
CA ILE A 4 3.08 -4.69 18.91
C ILE A 4 3.32 -5.14 20.35
N THR A 5 3.17 -4.27 21.33
CA THR A 5 3.32 -4.60 22.76
C THR A 5 2.22 -5.57 23.20
N ILE A 6 0.97 -5.37 22.77
CA ILE A 6 -0.13 -6.30 23.03
C ILE A 6 0.14 -7.65 22.38
N LEU A 7 0.55 -7.68 21.10
CA LEU A 7 0.86 -8.91 20.38
C LEU A 7 2.04 -9.66 21.02
N ARG A 8 3.09 -8.94 21.44
CA ARG A 8 4.20 -9.53 22.22
C ARG A 8 3.71 -10.09 23.55
N GLY A 9 2.88 -9.33 24.27
CA GLY A 9 2.31 -9.78 25.54
C GLY A 9 1.39 -10.99 25.40
N ILE A 10 0.65 -11.09 24.32
CA ILE A 10 -0.16 -12.28 23.98
C ILE A 10 0.77 -13.44 23.62
N ALA A 11 1.70 -13.22 22.70
CA ALA A 11 2.57 -14.25 22.19
C ALA A 11 3.48 -14.87 23.28
N THR A 12 3.94 -14.09 24.24
CA THR A 12 4.71 -14.60 25.40
C THR A 12 3.88 -15.45 26.36
N ARG A 13 2.56 -15.30 26.37
CA ARG A 13 1.64 -16.08 27.20
C ARG A 13 1.13 -17.36 26.51
N ILE A 14 1.10 -17.39 25.17
CA ILE A 14 0.62 -18.52 24.39
C ILE A 14 1.32 -19.85 24.76
N PRO A 15 2.66 -19.91 24.95
CA PRO A 15 3.32 -21.15 25.32
C PRO A 15 2.80 -21.78 26.62
N ASN A 16 2.21 -20.97 27.50
CA ASN A 16 1.62 -21.41 28.75
C ASN A 16 0.13 -21.77 28.63
N LEU A 17 -0.47 -21.51 27.46
CA LEU A 17 -1.85 -21.85 27.15
C LEU A 17 -1.87 -23.14 26.33
N ARG A 18 -2.50 -24.18 26.85
CA ARG A 18 -2.68 -25.43 26.11
C ARG A 18 -3.72 -25.20 24.97
N GLN A 19 -3.37 -25.59 23.75
CA GLN A 19 -4.25 -25.58 22.59
C GLN A 19 -4.62 -24.17 22.06
N VAL A 20 -3.79 -23.16 22.25
CA VAL A 20 -3.97 -21.82 21.67
C VAL A 20 -2.83 -21.54 20.71
N GLY A 21 -3.20 -21.09 19.51
CA GLY A 21 -2.29 -20.59 18.47
C GLY A 21 -2.70 -19.21 18.02
N LEU A 22 -1.76 -18.37 17.63
CA LEU A 22 -1.99 -17.07 17.02
C LEU A 22 -1.47 -17.12 15.59
N ILE A 23 -2.36 -16.80 14.62
CA ILE A 23 -1.99 -16.66 13.21
C ILE A 23 -2.05 -15.17 12.89
N MET A 24 -0.94 -14.63 12.38
CA MET A 24 -0.83 -13.24 11.96
C MET A 24 -0.54 -13.19 10.47
N PHE A 25 -1.29 -12.38 9.73
CA PHE A 25 -1.03 -12.08 8.33
C PHE A 25 -0.41 -10.69 8.24
N SER A 26 0.70 -10.56 7.50
CA SER A 26 1.37 -9.28 7.26
C SER A 26 1.97 -9.25 5.86
N ARG A 27 1.95 -8.09 5.21
CA ARG A 27 2.62 -7.86 3.93
C ARG A 27 4.13 -7.67 4.09
N SER A 28 4.57 -7.19 5.24
CA SER A 28 5.98 -7.05 5.58
C SER A 28 6.32 -7.95 6.75
N PHE A 29 7.46 -8.64 6.63
CA PHE A 29 7.98 -9.41 7.73
C PHE A 29 8.46 -8.47 8.84
N ARG A 30 7.74 -8.46 9.96
CA ARG A 30 8.20 -7.86 11.21
C ARG A 30 8.15 -8.94 12.26
N MET A 31 9.31 -9.32 12.77
CA MET A 31 9.40 -10.29 13.86
C MET A 31 8.87 -9.63 15.14
N VAL A 32 7.63 -9.97 15.49
CA VAL A 32 6.97 -9.48 16.71
C VAL A 32 7.37 -10.34 17.91
N VAL A 33 7.72 -11.60 17.65
CA VAL A 33 8.09 -12.60 18.67
C VAL A 33 9.35 -13.32 18.19
N PRO A 34 10.29 -13.65 19.08
CA PRO A 34 11.45 -14.45 18.71
C PRO A 34 11.04 -15.79 18.07
N GLU A 35 11.85 -16.29 17.14
CA GLU A 35 11.60 -17.61 16.54
C GLU A 35 11.67 -18.73 17.55
N LYS A 36 12.56 -18.60 18.54
CA LYS A 36 12.81 -19.60 19.57
C LYS A 36 12.89 -18.95 20.95
N ASP A 37 12.50 -19.71 21.97
CA ASP A 37 12.74 -19.34 23.36
C ASP A 37 14.20 -19.61 23.81
N SER A 38 14.49 -19.30 25.08
CA SER A 38 15.80 -19.54 25.68
C SER A 38 16.22 -21.03 25.75
N GLU A 39 15.26 -21.95 25.59
CA GLU A 39 15.45 -23.39 25.56
C GLU A 39 15.53 -23.97 24.15
N GLY A 40 15.44 -23.09 23.11
CA GLY A 40 15.51 -23.47 21.71
C GLY A 40 14.18 -23.99 21.12
N LYS A 41 13.09 -23.92 21.86
CA LYS A 41 11.76 -24.31 21.39
C LYS A 41 11.24 -23.28 20.39
N ILE A 42 10.72 -23.74 19.26
CA ILE A 42 10.12 -22.88 18.23
C ILE A 42 8.85 -22.23 18.79
N LEU A 43 8.85 -20.91 18.85
CA LEU A 43 7.70 -20.08 19.26
C LEU A 43 6.95 -19.52 18.08
N THR A 44 7.63 -19.23 16.99
CA THR A 44 7.05 -18.59 15.79
C THR A 44 7.46 -19.37 14.56
N LEU A 45 6.46 -19.79 13.78
CA LEU A 45 6.66 -20.32 12.43
C LEU A 45 6.33 -19.24 11.43
N VAL A 46 7.33 -18.83 10.65
CA VAL A 46 7.14 -17.90 9.54
C VAL A 46 6.85 -18.70 8.29
N MET A 47 5.69 -18.43 7.69
CA MET A 47 5.25 -19.08 6.45
C MET A 47 5.15 -18.00 5.37
N PRO A 48 6.16 -17.83 4.49
CA PRO A 48 6.03 -16.96 3.34
C PRO A 48 4.95 -17.53 2.42
N LEU A 49 3.97 -16.69 2.04
CA LEU A 49 3.01 -17.03 1.00
C LEU A 49 3.64 -16.70 -0.34
N GLU A 50 4.02 -17.72 -1.05
CA GLU A 50 4.47 -17.61 -2.44
C GLU A 50 3.28 -17.53 -3.41
N GLY A 51 3.56 -17.27 -4.69
CA GLY A 51 2.54 -17.36 -5.73
C GLY A 51 1.98 -18.79 -5.86
N LEU A 52 0.81 -18.91 -6.46
CA LEU A 52 0.19 -20.20 -6.77
C LEU A 52 1.10 -21.06 -7.64
N ASP A 53 1.04 -22.35 -7.44
CA ASP A 53 1.69 -23.30 -8.32
C ASP A 53 1.05 -23.31 -9.73
N LYS A 54 1.66 -24.03 -10.67
CA LYS A 54 1.20 -24.09 -12.06
C LYS A 54 -0.20 -24.65 -12.20
N GLU A 55 -0.55 -25.66 -11.39
CA GLU A 55 -1.83 -26.32 -11.51
C GLU A 55 -2.96 -25.41 -10.97
N SER A 56 -2.76 -24.81 -9.82
CA SER A 56 -3.69 -23.82 -9.26
C SER A 56 -3.82 -22.59 -10.16
N SER A 57 -2.71 -22.13 -10.77
CA SER A 57 -2.70 -21.02 -11.73
C SER A 57 -3.52 -21.34 -12.98
N LYS A 58 -3.45 -22.59 -13.49
CA LYS A 58 -4.30 -23.04 -14.58
C LYS A 58 -5.79 -23.02 -14.26
N GLN A 59 -6.15 -23.35 -13.02
CA GLN A 59 -7.56 -23.32 -12.58
C GLN A 59 -8.12 -21.89 -12.63
N ILE A 60 -7.34 -20.89 -12.24
CA ILE A 60 -7.75 -19.48 -12.37
C ILE A 60 -7.92 -19.09 -13.85
N LEU A 61 -7.02 -19.54 -14.72
CA LEU A 61 -7.05 -19.24 -16.15
C LEU A 61 -8.03 -20.13 -16.95
N SER A 62 -8.88 -20.89 -16.28
CA SER A 62 -9.81 -21.85 -16.92
C SER A 62 -10.83 -21.22 -17.87
N ALA A 63 -11.08 -19.91 -17.78
CA ALA A 63 -11.92 -19.17 -18.74
C ALA A 63 -11.20 -18.92 -20.09
N MET A 64 -9.94 -19.35 -20.26
CA MET A 64 -9.14 -19.29 -21.50
C MET A 64 -8.99 -20.71 -22.11
N PRO A 65 -10.05 -21.29 -22.70
CA PRO A 65 -10.05 -22.71 -23.11
C PRO A 65 -9.04 -23.04 -24.20
N ASP A 66 -8.66 -22.05 -25.03
CA ASP A 66 -7.77 -22.25 -26.19
C ASP A 66 -6.29 -21.93 -25.89
N MET A 67 -5.94 -21.75 -24.60
CA MET A 67 -4.58 -21.45 -24.18
C MET A 67 -3.66 -22.65 -24.34
N ASP A 68 -2.66 -22.55 -25.21
CA ASP A 68 -1.65 -23.59 -25.37
C ASP A 68 -0.60 -23.61 -24.23
N ALA A 69 0.20 -24.67 -24.18
CA ALA A 69 1.18 -24.85 -23.12
C ALA A 69 2.29 -23.76 -23.11
N PRO A 70 2.84 -23.30 -24.25
CA PRO A 70 3.75 -22.18 -24.30
C PRO A 70 3.15 -20.88 -23.77
N GLN A 71 1.89 -20.57 -24.12
CA GLN A 71 1.16 -19.40 -23.65
C GLN A 71 0.98 -19.43 -22.12
N PHE A 72 0.55 -20.57 -21.59
CA PHE A 72 0.44 -20.75 -20.15
C PHE A 72 1.77 -20.53 -19.43
N LEU A 73 2.86 -21.13 -19.93
CA LEU A 73 4.17 -20.97 -19.31
C LEU A 73 4.66 -19.52 -19.32
N HIS A 74 4.37 -18.79 -20.40
CA HIS A 74 4.68 -17.38 -20.49
C HIS A 74 3.89 -16.56 -19.45
N ILE A 75 2.56 -16.73 -19.38
CA ILE A 75 1.70 -16.08 -18.37
C ILE A 75 2.18 -16.41 -16.96
N TYR A 76 2.47 -17.68 -16.70
CA TYR A 76 2.96 -18.11 -15.40
C TYR A 76 4.30 -17.46 -15.04
N SER A 77 5.23 -17.33 -16.00
CA SER A 77 6.51 -16.67 -15.77
C SER A 77 6.37 -15.17 -15.46
N LEU A 78 5.41 -14.49 -16.09
CA LEU A 78 5.11 -13.08 -15.86
C LEU A 78 4.42 -12.87 -14.52
N SER A 79 3.39 -13.67 -14.24
CA SER A 79 2.58 -13.54 -13.02
C SER A 79 3.27 -14.09 -11.79
N ARG A 80 4.24 -15.01 -11.96
CA ARG A 80 4.83 -15.81 -10.87
C ARG A 80 3.77 -16.46 -9.96
N GLY A 81 2.63 -16.82 -10.55
CA GLY A 81 1.51 -17.39 -9.82
C GLY A 81 0.76 -16.37 -8.94
N HIS A 82 0.94 -15.07 -9.14
CA HIS A 82 0.22 -14.06 -8.35
C HIS A 82 -1.27 -14.08 -8.68
N PRO A 83 -2.19 -14.39 -7.73
CA PRO A 83 -3.60 -14.63 -8.02
C PRO A 83 -4.29 -13.47 -8.76
N LEU A 84 -4.06 -12.22 -8.31
CA LEU A 84 -4.65 -11.06 -8.96
C LEU A 84 -4.18 -10.90 -10.41
N VAL A 85 -2.88 -11.09 -10.68
CA VAL A 85 -2.34 -10.97 -12.03
C VAL A 85 -2.99 -12.00 -12.95
N LEU A 86 -3.12 -13.25 -12.47
CA LEU A 86 -3.80 -14.31 -13.20
C LEU A 86 -5.27 -13.96 -13.44
N GLU A 87 -5.96 -13.41 -12.44
CA GLU A 87 -7.37 -13.01 -12.58
C GLU A 87 -7.54 -11.85 -13.56
N LEU A 88 -6.68 -10.82 -13.52
CA LEU A 88 -6.69 -9.71 -14.47
C LEU A 88 -6.44 -10.20 -15.90
N ILE A 89 -5.48 -11.12 -16.07
CA ILE A 89 -5.24 -11.76 -17.37
C ILE A 89 -6.46 -12.54 -17.83
N ASN A 90 -7.07 -13.33 -16.96
CA ASN A 90 -8.26 -14.12 -17.25
C ASN A 90 -9.45 -13.26 -17.68
N ARG A 91 -9.68 -12.13 -17.01
CA ARG A 91 -10.75 -11.17 -17.34
C ARG A 91 -10.45 -10.32 -18.58
N GLY A 92 -9.17 -10.01 -18.84
CA GLY A 92 -8.74 -9.15 -19.95
C GLY A 92 -8.48 -9.86 -21.28
N SER A 93 -8.40 -11.18 -21.27
CA SER A 93 -7.83 -11.98 -22.38
C SER A 93 -8.84 -12.31 -23.49
N VAL A 94 -9.34 -11.29 -24.16
CA VAL A 94 -10.11 -11.52 -25.41
C VAL A 94 -9.26 -11.27 -26.67
N GLY A 95 -7.96 -11.08 -26.56
CA GLY A 95 -7.15 -10.75 -27.72
C GLY A 95 -5.66 -11.04 -27.60
N GLY A 96 -5.29 -12.26 -27.56
CA GLY A 96 -4.07 -12.96 -27.99
C GLY A 96 -2.73 -12.25 -28.19
N THR A 97 -2.45 -11.09 -27.61
CA THR A 97 -1.13 -10.43 -27.76
C THR A 97 -0.26 -10.72 -26.54
N PHE A 98 0.86 -11.42 -26.76
CA PHE A 98 1.85 -11.68 -25.72
C PHE A 98 2.64 -10.41 -25.39
N HIS A 99 2.69 -10.05 -24.10
CA HIS A 99 3.46 -8.92 -23.63
C HIS A 99 4.76 -9.38 -22.95
N ALA A 100 5.85 -8.65 -23.22
CA ALA A 100 7.17 -9.02 -22.72
C ALA A 100 7.33 -8.87 -21.21
N THR A 101 6.55 -7.96 -20.60
CA THR A 101 6.57 -7.69 -19.15
C THR A 101 5.16 -7.52 -18.63
N LEU A 102 4.99 -7.67 -17.29
CA LEU A 102 3.75 -7.41 -16.61
C LEU A 102 3.29 -5.96 -16.79
N GLU A 103 4.23 -5.01 -16.74
CA GLU A 103 3.94 -3.58 -16.95
C GLU A 103 3.35 -3.33 -18.33
N THR A 104 3.96 -3.91 -19.38
CA THR A 104 3.45 -3.80 -20.76
C THR A 104 2.07 -4.43 -20.90
N PHE A 105 1.80 -5.54 -20.21
CA PHE A 105 0.49 -6.17 -20.19
C PHE A 105 -0.53 -5.25 -19.51
N VAL A 106 -0.25 -4.78 -18.30
CA VAL A 106 -1.14 -3.90 -17.53
C VAL A 106 -1.43 -2.63 -18.33
N GLU A 107 -0.41 -2.01 -18.93
CA GLU A 107 -0.57 -0.81 -19.75
C GLU A 107 -1.47 -1.05 -20.96
N LYS A 108 -1.15 -2.06 -21.79
CA LYS A 108 -1.84 -2.29 -23.06
C LYS A 108 -3.20 -2.96 -22.94
N GLU A 109 -3.36 -3.92 -22.04
CA GLU A 109 -4.58 -4.71 -21.95
C GLU A 109 -5.58 -4.15 -20.92
N ILE A 110 -5.11 -3.43 -19.92
CA ILE A 110 -5.95 -2.88 -18.86
C ILE A 110 -6.12 -1.38 -19.05
N PHE A 111 -5.02 -0.63 -18.93
CA PHE A 111 -5.10 0.84 -18.89
C PHE A 111 -5.46 1.48 -20.23
N SER A 112 -5.03 0.92 -21.35
CA SER A 112 -5.40 1.45 -22.68
C SER A 112 -6.92 1.42 -22.92
N ARG A 113 -7.63 0.49 -22.27
CA ARG A 113 -9.08 0.30 -22.41
C ARG A 113 -9.90 1.18 -21.46
N LEU A 114 -9.26 1.83 -20.50
CA LEU A 114 -9.93 2.75 -19.58
C LEU A 114 -10.12 4.11 -20.22
N SER A 115 -11.31 4.70 -20.02
CA SER A 115 -11.58 6.10 -20.35
C SER A 115 -10.74 7.05 -19.50
N GLY A 116 -10.58 8.29 -19.93
CA GLY A 116 -9.88 9.33 -19.16
C GLY A 116 -10.42 9.48 -17.73
N PRO A 117 -11.77 9.60 -17.55
CA PRO A 117 -12.36 9.65 -16.21
C PRO A 117 -12.06 8.43 -15.34
N GLN A 118 -12.10 7.20 -15.90
CA GLN A 118 -11.75 5.98 -15.16
C GLN A 118 -10.28 5.97 -14.71
N LYS A 119 -9.34 6.35 -15.59
CA LYS A 119 -7.93 6.48 -15.24
C LYS A 119 -7.69 7.48 -14.13
N ARG A 120 -8.37 8.63 -14.20
CA ARG A 120 -8.28 9.68 -13.20
C ARG A 120 -8.82 9.21 -11.84
N LEU A 121 -9.99 8.56 -11.85
CA LEU A 121 -10.60 8.02 -10.63
C LEU A 121 -9.75 6.92 -10.00
N LEU A 122 -9.25 6.00 -10.81
CA LEU A 122 -8.36 4.94 -10.35
C LEU A 122 -7.05 5.51 -9.78
N GLY A 123 -6.52 6.56 -10.42
CA GLY A 123 -5.37 7.32 -9.91
C GLY A 123 -5.68 8.02 -8.59
N ALA A 124 -6.89 8.59 -8.45
CA ALA A 124 -7.32 9.22 -7.20
C ALA A 124 -7.36 8.22 -6.04
N ILE A 125 -7.82 6.98 -6.27
CA ILE A 125 -7.78 5.92 -5.25
C ILE A 125 -6.32 5.50 -4.98
N ALA A 126 -5.51 5.38 -6.02
CA ALA A 126 -4.14 4.86 -5.91
C ALA A 126 -3.19 5.77 -5.13
N VAL A 127 -3.40 7.08 -5.08
CA VAL A 127 -2.55 8.00 -4.31
C VAL A 127 -2.75 7.89 -2.80
N PHE A 128 -3.88 7.32 -2.34
CA PHE A 128 -4.08 6.99 -0.93
C PHE A 128 -3.38 5.68 -0.59
N ARG A 129 -2.65 5.61 0.51
CA ARG A 129 -2.00 4.39 1.01
C ARG A 129 -2.97 3.51 1.81
N GLU A 130 -3.95 4.14 2.43
CA GLU A 130 -5.09 3.52 3.11
C GLU A 130 -6.32 3.54 2.18
N PRO A 131 -7.36 2.75 2.46
CA PRO A 131 -8.59 2.81 1.68
C PRO A 131 -9.14 4.24 1.60
N MET A 132 -9.35 4.74 0.38
CA MET A 132 -9.79 6.11 0.14
C MET A 132 -11.28 6.26 0.48
N PRO A 133 -11.64 7.21 1.35
CA PRO A 133 -13.04 7.52 1.61
C PRO A 133 -13.74 8.10 0.38
N LEU A 134 -14.94 7.64 0.09
CA LEU A 134 -15.75 8.14 -1.03
C LEU A 134 -15.93 9.66 -0.98
N SER A 135 -16.05 10.21 0.25
CA SER A 135 -16.14 11.67 0.48
C SER A 135 -14.89 12.47 0.09
N ALA A 136 -13.77 11.80 -0.23
CA ALA A 136 -12.58 12.46 -0.76
C ALA A 136 -12.69 12.81 -2.25
N LEU A 137 -13.71 12.29 -2.95
CA LEU A 137 -13.99 12.62 -4.33
C LEU A 137 -14.83 13.90 -4.40
N SER A 138 -14.42 14.83 -5.25
CA SER A 138 -15.06 16.14 -5.39
C SER A 138 -16.38 16.11 -6.14
N ASP A 139 -16.60 15.09 -6.97
CA ASP A 139 -17.81 14.85 -7.75
C ASP A 139 -18.30 13.43 -7.54
N LEU A 140 -19.10 13.25 -6.48
CA LEU A 140 -19.52 11.93 -6.03
C LEU A 140 -20.48 11.24 -7.00
N ASP A 141 -21.43 11.98 -7.56
CA ASP A 141 -22.49 11.36 -8.39
C ASP A 141 -21.92 10.77 -9.68
N ALA A 142 -21.00 11.50 -10.34
CA ALA A 142 -20.32 10.99 -11.52
C ALA A 142 -19.28 9.88 -11.22
N ALA A 143 -18.81 9.78 -9.96
CA ALA A 143 -17.80 8.82 -9.58
C ALA A 143 -18.39 7.43 -9.25
N ILE A 144 -19.62 7.34 -8.75
CA ILE A 144 -20.22 6.08 -8.30
C ILE A 144 -20.32 5.08 -9.44
N ASP A 145 -20.91 5.45 -10.58
CA ASP A 145 -21.05 4.57 -11.74
C ASP A 145 -19.68 4.09 -12.26
N LEU A 146 -18.68 4.97 -12.21
CA LEU A 146 -17.30 4.64 -12.60
C LEU A 146 -16.61 3.73 -11.60
N LEU A 147 -16.89 3.89 -10.30
CA LEU A 147 -16.40 3.00 -9.25
C LEU A 147 -16.94 1.59 -9.40
N ASP A 148 -18.24 1.46 -9.63
CA ASP A 148 -18.89 0.16 -9.84
C ASP A 148 -18.27 -0.57 -11.03
N ASP A 149 -18.05 0.11 -12.14
CA ASP A 149 -17.38 -0.45 -13.31
C ASP A 149 -15.91 -0.85 -13.03
N LEU A 150 -15.19 -0.05 -12.27
CA LEU A 150 -13.80 -0.39 -11.86
C LEU A 150 -13.75 -1.57 -10.90
N VAL A 151 -14.74 -1.71 -10.02
CA VAL A 151 -14.88 -2.86 -9.11
C VAL A 151 -15.25 -4.12 -9.91
N GLU A 152 -16.19 -4.03 -10.85
CA GLU A 152 -16.55 -5.15 -11.73
C GLU A 152 -15.34 -5.64 -12.55
N LYS A 153 -14.50 -4.72 -13.02
CA LYS A 153 -13.24 -5.04 -13.70
C LYS A 153 -12.15 -5.58 -12.77
N GLY A 154 -12.36 -5.58 -11.46
CA GLY A 154 -11.37 -6.03 -10.48
C GLY A 154 -10.17 -5.08 -10.29
N LEU A 155 -10.27 -3.84 -10.79
CA LEU A 155 -9.22 -2.82 -10.68
C LEU A 155 -9.31 -2.02 -9.38
N ALA A 156 -10.52 -1.84 -8.86
CA ALA A 156 -10.78 -1.30 -7.54
C ALA A 156 -11.53 -2.35 -6.71
N ARG A 157 -11.54 -2.17 -5.41
CA ARG A 157 -12.33 -2.97 -4.47
C ARG A 157 -12.98 -2.05 -3.44
N GLN A 158 -14.17 -2.38 -3.05
CA GLN A 158 -14.81 -1.76 -1.91
C GLN A 158 -14.23 -2.40 -0.63
N ALA A 159 -13.56 -1.59 0.19
CA ALA A 159 -12.96 -2.05 1.44
C ALA A 159 -14.03 -2.17 2.56
N ASP A 160 -14.98 -1.22 2.54
CA ASP A 160 -16.20 -1.21 3.37
C ASP A 160 -17.29 -0.36 2.69
N SER A 161 -18.35 0.00 3.41
CA SER A 161 -19.49 0.75 2.84
C SER A 161 -19.13 2.13 2.29
N GLU A 162 -18.03 2.73 2.73
CA GLU A 162 -17.67 4.12 2.39
C GLU A 162 -16.26 4.26 1.81
N ASN A 163 -15.46 3.18 1.82
CA ASN A 163 -14.05 3.24 1.44
C ASN A 163 -13.75 2.32 0.27
N TYR A 164 -12.92 2.82 -0.64
CA TYR A 164 -12.44 2.10 -1.81
C TYR A 164 -10.91 2.01 -1.81
N ASP A 165 -10.41 0.94 -2.39
CA ASP A 165 -9.00 0.64 -2.44
C ASP A 165 -8.63 0.02 -3.79
N VAL A 166 -7.36 0.06 -4.12
CA VAL A 166 -6.78 -0.66 -5.25
C VAL A 166 -5.77 -1.68 -4.74
N HIS A 167 -5.64 -2.79 -5.46
CA HIS A 167 -4.63 -3.76 -5.10
C HIS A 167 -3.21 -3.17 -5.23
N ASP A 168 -2.29 -3.51 -4.32
CA ASP A 168 -0.95 -2.92 -4.24
C ASP A 168 -0.20 -2.95 -5.57
N LEU A 169 -0.29 -4.04 -6.32
CA LEU A 169 0.33 -4.15 -7.64
C LEU A 169 -0.22 -3.12 -8.64
N VAL A 170 -1.55 -2.91 -8.62
CA VAL A 170 -2.22 -1.91 -9.48
C VAL A 170 -1.84 -0.52 -9.00
N ARG A 171 -1.78 -0.31 -7.70
CA ARG A 171 -1.32 0.96 -7.08
C ARG A 171 0.09 1.32 -7.52
N GLU A 172 1.04 0.40 -7.36
CA GLU A 172 2.45 0.61 -7.72
C GLU A 172 2.58 0.97 -9.20
N PHE A 173 1.93 0.22 -10.08
CA PHE A 173 1.93 0.51 -11.51
C PHE A 173 1.35 1.90 -11.81
N LEU A 174 0.18 2.24 -11.21
CA LEU A 174 -0.47 3.52 -11.43
C LEU A 174 0.40 4.70 -11.00
N VAL A 175 0.96 4.62 -9.80
CA VAL A 175 1.80 5.69 -9.26
C VAL A 175 3.05 5.91 -10.12
N LEU A 176 3.63 4.82 -10.65
CA LEU A 176 4.81 4.89 -11.52
C LEU A 176 4.49 5.41 -12.94
N SER A 177 3.33 5.02 -13.49
CA SER A 177 2.93 5.38 -14.86
C SER A 177 2.18 6.70 -14.97
N MET A 178 1.73 7.26 -13.85
CA MET A 178 0.95 8.50 -13.81
C MET A 178 1.83 9.71 -14.15
N GLU A 179 1.31 10.58 -15.02
CA GLU A 179 1.96 11.87 -15.31
C GLU A 179 2.15 12.68 -14.03
N GLN A 180 3.30 13.33 -13.88
CA GLN A 180 3.66 14.08 -12.67
C GLN A 180 2.60 15.14 -12.32
N ASN A 181 2.10 15.89 -13.30
CA ASN A 181 1.10 16.92 -13.09
C ASN A 181 -0.21 16.34 -12.52
N LEU A 182 -0.68 15.21 -13.07
CA LEU A 182 -1.88 14.55 -12.57
C LEU A 182 -1.66 14.02 -11.15
N ARG A 183 -0.52 13.38 -10.90
CA ARG A 183 -0.17 12.87 -9.56
C ARG A 183 -0.15 14.00 -8.53
N HIS A 184 0.50 15.11 -8.86
CA HIS A 184 0.55 16.30 -8.00
C HIS A 184 -0.86 16.85 -7.72
N GLU A 185 -1.70 16.96 -8.75
CA GLU A 185 -3.09 17.40 -8.61
C GLU A 185 -3.90 16.48 -7.68
N LEU A 186 -3.78 15.16 -7.84
CA LEU A 186 -4.49 14.19 -7.02
C LEU A 186 -4.05 14.23 -5.55
N HIS A 187 -2.75 14.39 -5.29
CA HIS A 187 -2.25 14.62 -3.93
C HIS A 187 -2.75 15.95 -3.35
N ASN A 188 -2.83 17.02 -4.13
CA ASN A 188 -3.41 18.29 -3.70
C ASN A 188 -4.88 18.16 -3.31
N ASN A 189 -5.66 17.39 -4.06
CA ASN A 189 -7.06 17.11 -3.72
C ASN A 189 -7.17 16.35 -2.39
N ALA A 190 -6.30 15.37 -2.17
CA ALA A 190 -6.24 14.65 -0.90
C ALA A 190 -5.82 15.57 0.27
N VAL A 191 -4.84 16.46 0.08
CA VAL A 191 -4.46 17.49 1.07
C VAL A 191 -5.67 18.33 1.44
N ASN A 192 -6.42 18.82 0.45
CA ASN A 192 -7.60 19.65 0.69
C ASN A 192 -8.68 18.90 1.46
N TRP A 193 -8.85 17.60 1.19
CA TRP A 193 -9.79 16.76 1.91
C TRP A 193 -9.40 16.55 3.37
N TYR A 194 -8.09 16.32 3.66
CA TYR A 194 -7.60 16.16 5.03
C TYR A 194 -7.57 17.47 5.83
N ARG A 195 -7.45 18.61 5.14
CA ARG A 195 -7.35 19.93 5.78
C ARG A 195 -8.63 20.26 6.55
N GLY A 196 -8.48 20.62 7.81
CA GLY A 196 -9.60 21.01 8.66
C GLY A 196 -10.43 19.85 9.26
N ARG A 197 -10.07 18.59 9.00
CA ARG A 197 -10.73 17.46 9.66
C ARG A 197 -10.11 17.18 11.03
N LYS A 198 -10.95 16.74 11.99
CA LYS A 198 -10.44 16.12 13.21
C LYS A 198 -9.86 14.76 12.81
N ALA A 199 -8.56 14.72 12.70
CA ALA A 199 -7.87 13.58 12.13
C ALA A 199 -7.39 12.64 13.23
N SER A 200 -7.51 11.32 12.99
CA SER A 200 -6.78 10.31 13.74
C SER A 200 -5.26 10.46 13.50
N PRO A 201 -4.40 9.87 14.32
CA PRO A 201 -2.96 9.86 14.04
C PRO A 201 -2.63 9.29 12.65
N THR A 202 -3.35 8.27 12.19
CA THR A 202 -3.21 7.70 10.84
C THR A 202 -3.56 8.73 9.77
N ASP A 203 -4.68 9.46 9.92
CA ASP A 203 -5.05 10.52 8.97
C ASP A 203 -3.99 11.63 8.92
N ARG A 204 -3.33 11.94 10.07
CA ARG A 204 -2.25 12.94 10.11
C ARG A 204 -1.01 12.47 9.36
N ILE A 205 -0.68 11.19 9.42
CA ILE A 205 0.42 10.61 8.67
C ILE A 205 0.10 10.59 7.17
N GLU A 206 -1.14 10.27 6.79
CA GLU A 206 -1.59 10.37 5.41
C GLU A 206 -1.55 11.83 4.91
N PHE A 207 -2.00 12.78 5.72
CA PHE A 207 -1.90 14.21 5.40
C PHE A 207 -0.45 14.63 5.12
N ILE A 208 0.50 14.23 6.00
CA ILE A 208 1.92 14.46 5.83
C ILE A 208 2.45 13.83 4.52
N HIS A 209 1.99 12.61 4.21
CA HIS A 209 2.33 11.94 2.96
C HIS A 209 1.86 12.73 1.74
N HIS A 210 0.63 13.22 1.75
CA HIS A 210 0.09 13.99 0.64
C HIS A 210 0.73 15.37 0.52
N LEU A 211 1.04 16.06 1.62
CA LEU A 211 1.79 17.32 1.61
C LEU A 211 3.16 17.16 0.96
N HIS A 212 3.87 16.08 1.28
CA HIS A 212 5.16 15.77 0.65
C HIS A 212 5.02 15.57 -0.87
N ASN A 213 4.09 14.72 -1.30
CA ASN A 213 3.92 14.38 -2.71
C ASN A 213 3.24 15.49 -3.55
N SER A 214 2.68 16.50 -2.90
CA SER A 214 2.17 17.72 -3.54
C SER A 214 3.12 18.92 -3.40
N GLU A 215 4.37 18.68 -2.94
CA GLU A 215 5.42 19.67 -2.82
C GLU A 215 5.03 20.90 -1.96
N GLN A 216 4.08 20.74 -1.03
CA GLN A 216 3.67 21.81 -0.09
C GLN A 216 4.62 21.86 1.12
N ILE A 217 5.89 22.16 0.86
CA ILE A 217 6.99 22.04 1.83
C ILE A 217 6.81 22.93 3.07
N GLU A 218 6.29 24.15 2.90
CA GLU A 218 6.08 25.06 4.04
C GLU A 218 5.03 24.53 5.03
N GLU A 219 3.92 23.98 4.53
CA GLU A 219 2.88 23.41 5.36
C GLU A 219 3.37 22.08 5.97
N LEU A 220 4.06 21.27 5.19
CA LEU A 220 4.71 20.04 5.66
C LEU A 220 5.65 20.32 6.83
N ALA A 221 6.51 21.31 6.72
CA ALA A 221 7.44 21.72 7.79
C ALA A 221 6.70 22.14 9.06
N LYS A 222 5.62 22.94 8.92
CA LYS A 222 4.79 23.36 10.06
C LYS A 222 4.12 22.16 10.77
N VAL A 223 3.56 21.21 9.99
CA VAL A 223 2.89 20.02 10.53
C VAL A 223 3.91 19.11 11.23
N LEU A 224 5.06 18.86 10.60
CA LEU A 224 6.12 18.06 11.22
C LEU A 224 6.64 18.69 12.52
N SER A 225 6.79 20.01 12.56
CA SER A 225 7.24 20.72 13.75
C SER A 225 6.23 20.66 14.90
N SER A 226 4.94 20.80 14.60
CA SER A 226 3.90 20.89 15.64
C SER A 226 3.39 19.52 16.09
N GLU A 227 3.34 18.52 15.22
CA GLU A 227 2.67 17.25 15.47
C GLU A 227 3.63 16.05 15.42
N GLY A 228 4.74 16.16 14.68
CA GLY A 228 5.72 15.09 14.52
C GLY A 228 6.18 14.46 15.83
N PRO A 229 6.64 15.25 16.83
CA PRO A 229 7.07 14.70 18.12
C PRO A 229 6.00 13.87 18.81
N ASN A 230 4.75 14.34 18.81
CA ASN A 230 3.64 13.61 19.41
C ASN A 230 3.32 12.30 18.69
N LEU A 231 3.38 12.30 17.35
CA LEU A 231 3.19 11.10 16.54
C LEU A 231 4.26 10.05 16.86
N VAL A 232 5.53 10.47 16.93
CA VAL A 232 6.65 9.58 17.27
C VAL A 232 6.54 9.04 18.70
N GLN A 233 6.23 9.90 19.69
CA GLN A 233 6.04 9.48 21.07
C GLN A 233 4.86 8.52 21.24
N SER A 234 3.83 8.64 20.41
CA SER A 234 2.69 7.72 20.38
C SER A 234 3.00 6.41 19.63
N GLY A 235 4.23 6.22 19.15
CA GLY A 235 4.69 4.97 18.53
C GLY A 235 4.45 4.86 17.03
N HIS A 236 4.12 5.96 16.36
CA HIS A 236 3.89 5.97 14.90
C HIS A 236 5.20 5.98 14.12
N THR A 237 5.88 4.83 14.13
CA THR A 237 7.18 4.65 13.45
C THR A 237 7.09 4.55 11.93
N GLU A 238 5.89 4.34 11.39
CA GLU A 238 5.61 4.34 9.94
C GLU A 238 5.91 5.69 9.27
N LEU A 239 5.91 6.78 10.04
CA LEU A 239 6.33 8.11 9.59
C LEU A 239 7.77 8.11 9.03
N LEU A 240 8.64 7.19 9.50
CA LEU A 240 10.02 7.09 9.04
C LEU A 240 10.14 6.90 7.53
N GLY A 241 9.20 6.18 6.90
CA GLY A 241 9.18 5.98 5.45
C GLY A 241 9.07 7.32 4.71
N ILE A 242 8.17 8.19 5.15
CA ILE A 242 8.00 9.53 4.58
C ILE A 242 9.23 10.39 4.89
N LEU A 243 9.66 10.43 6.15
CA LEU A 243 10.81 11.24 6.54
C LEU A 243 12.08 10.87 5.75
N ARG A 244 12.29 9.60 5.40
CA ARG A 244 13.44 9.14 4.61
C ARG A 244 13.40 9.62 3.16
N SER A 245 12.23 9.81 2.58
CA SER A 245 12.08 10.33 1.22
C SER A 245 12.24 11.85 1.11
N LEU A 246 12.21 12.58 2.26
CA LEU A 246 12.48 14.02 2.26
C LEU A 246 13.96 14.29 2.01
N ASP A 247 14.25 15.28 1.21
CA ASP A 247 15.57 15.89 1.08
C ASP A 247 15.59 17.27 1.76
N ARG A 248 16.75 17.93 1.74
CA ARG A 248 16.90 19.25 2.36
C ARG A 248 16.31 20.37 1.51
N GLU A 249 16.01 20.11 0.25
CA GLU A 249 15.53 21.13 -0.67
C GLU A 249 14.17 21.67 -0.23
N GLY A 250 14.03 22.98 -0.19
CA GLY A 250 12.81 23.66 0.26
C GLY A 250 12.62 23.79 1.77
N PHE A 251 13.46 23.14 2.61
CA PHE A 251 13.40 23.30 4.07
C PHE A 251 14.40 24.37 4.55
N ASP A 252 13.94 25.22 5.48
CA ASP A 252 14.88 26.04 6.27
C ASP A 252 15.69 25.15 7.24
N SER A 253 16.76 25.73 7.83
CA SER A 253 17.67 24.96 8.69
C SER A 253 17.02 24.42 9.97
N ILE A 254 16.02 25.10 10.51
CA ILE A 254 15.31 24.69 11.73
C ILE A 254 14.38 23.52 11.40
N SER A 255 13.55 23.69 10.38
CA SER A 255 12.61 22.64 9.92
C SER A 255 13.34 21.37 9.49
N TRP A 256 14.51 21.52 8.80
CA TRP A 256 15.33 20.36 8.49
C TRP A 256 15.94 19.69 9.72
N GLY A 257 16.30 20.49 10.75
CA GLY A 257 16.74 19.96 12.05
C GLY A 257 15.67 19.05 12.66
N ILE A 258 14.41 19.47 12.66
CA ILE A 258 13.28 18.71 13.16
C ILE A 258 13.09 17.40 12.39
N VAL A 259 13.17 17.42 11.05
CA VAL A 259 13.10 16.20 10.23
C VAL A 259 14.17 15.19 10.65
N ARG A 260 15.39 15.66 10.90
CA ARG A 260 16.50 14.79 11.33
C ARG A 260 16.30 14.24 12.73
N GLU A 261 15.82 15.06 13.67
CA GLU A 261 15.51 14.67 15.04
C GLU A 261 14.43 13.58 15.04
N LEU A 262 13.31 13.78 14.34
CA LEU A 262 12.25 12.77 14.23
C LEU A 262 12.75 11.45 13.61
N ARG A 263 13.66 11.50 12.63
CA ARG A 263 14.31 10.29 12.09
C ARG A 263 15.12 9.56 13.16
N GLY A 264 15.94 10.29 13.91
CA GLY A 264 16.76 9.73 14.99
C GLY A 264 15.92 9.11 16.08
N ASP A 265 14.87 9.80 16.52
CA ASP A 265 13.95 9.30 17.55
C ASP A 265 13.28 7.99 17.14
N ILE A 266 12.77 7.91 15.90
CA ILE A 266 12.14 6.68 15.40
C ILE A 266 13.16 5.55 15.29
N LEU A 267 14.36 5.81 14.78
CA LEU A 267 15.42 4.80 14.69
C LEU A 267 15.83 4.29 16.07
N SER A 268 15.93 5.19 17.06
CA SER A 268 16.18 4.84 18.46
C SER A 268 15.09 3.95 19.05
N ILE A 269 13.80 4.28 18.78
CA ILE A 269 12.66 3.45 19.21
C ILE A 269 12.72 2.06 18.57
N GLN A 270 13.20 1.96 17.32
CA GLN A 270 13.36 0.69 16.62
C GLN A 270 14.64 -0.09 17.02
N GLY A 271 15.50 0.49 17.86
CA GLY A 271 16.75 -0.13 18.31
C GLY A 271 17.91 0.01 17.32
N HIS A 272 17.82 0.90 16.35
CA HIS A 272 18.87 1.18 15.35
C HIS A 272 19.76 2.34 15.79
N TRP A 273 20.42 2.18 16.95
CA TRP A 273 21.21 3.24 17.60
C TRP A 273 22.38 3.77 16.77
N ASP A 274 22.99 2.93 15.94
CA ASP A 274 24.11 3.32 15.07
C ASP A 274 23.68 4.18 13.88
N ALA A 275 22.37 4.21 13.56
CA ALA A 275 21.78 4.94 12.44
C ALA A 275 20.92 6.14 12.89
N ALA A 276 20.74 6.34 14.21
CA ALA A 276 19.89 7.36 14.83
C ALA A 276 20.59 8.77 14.98
#